data_0dcbdef3bb50aa5ebf2a3b2235af919f
#
_entry.id   0dcbdef3bb50aa5ebf2a3b2235af919f
#
_cell.length_a   1.000
_cell.length_b   1.000
_cell.length_c   1.000
_cell.angle_alpha   90.00
_cell.angle_beta   90.00
_cell.angle_gamma   90.00
#
_symmetry.space_group_name_H-M   'P 1'
#
loop_
_entity.id
_entity.type
_entity.pdbx_description
1 polymer ?
#
loop_
_entity_poly.entity_id
_entity_poly.type
_entity_poly.pdbx_seq_one_letter_code
_entity_poly.pdbx_strand_id
1 'polypeptide(L)'
;MTNGAEYDIIILDKYPVNKTAEIIRKEKQMKLRKRIIAGFLSALFILCSVSLPVAAAADPYTWDGTSVLAADRTYYIKSNITLGKSLTVPAGTVMVLLSGTSVTVPYGITLDIKGRLVADNGASLIINGTLNTYGGSALDIDGTMSASGRSAVSLSGVTLFSDTAQTAFAGTLDVNSDFTSYGEIGVTGAARFNAKSYIDGKLEIRNNAQVINTGAMTLGNDCSYTLKGMFTNSENGSVTDNRRAYDNSAMSVETISLYTTDALTGIDVSWAQGDTIDWAKVKSSGIDFAMIRSSRGRISDDYPMTSDTYFHENMKGAMQNGIPAGVYHYCYAETVEEARDEAKFVLSLISGYEISYPVVFDIEDQWYVKNGYSKQTLTAMAEAFCEEIANAGYLPVVYSYASFFNSYLDMTALSKYPVWVAHVDTDKPAYSGTYFMWQYSWEGSISGIDGDVDMDHCYVDFDAYTRKFGLNGRK
;
A
#
# COMPACT_ATOMS: atom_id res chain seq x y z
N MET A 1 30.26 3.15 -63.22
CA MET A 1 30.69 1.97 -62.48
C MET A 1 29.85 1.92 -61.24
N THR A 2 28.81 1.15 -61.32
CA THR A 2 27.73 0.97 -60.38
C THR A 2 28.09 -0.16 -59.45
N ASN A 3 27.94 -0.02 -58.14
CA ASN A 3 27.76 -1.15 -57.25
C ASN A 3 26.55 -0.88 -56.38
N GLY A 4 25.49 -1.61 -56.73
CA GLY A 4 24.28 -1.70 -55.92
C GLY A 4 24.49 -2.64 -54.74
N ALA A 5 23.99 -2.26 -53.58
CA ALA A 5 23.82 -3.14 -52.43
C ALA A 5 22.45 -3.77 -52.51
N GLU A 6 22.42 -5.08 -52.75
CA GLU A 6 21.23 -5.93 -52.60
C GLU A 6 20.88 -6.04 -51.11
N TYR A 7 19.65 -5.69 -50.79
CA TYR A 7 19.03 -6.05 -49.50
C TYR A 7 18.42 -7.43 -49.63
N ASP A 8 18.99 -8.41 -48.94
CA ASP A 8 18.43 -9.72 -48.79
C ASP A 8 17.13 -9.65 -47.96
N ILE A 9 16.03 -9.84 -48.64
CA ILE A 9 14.74 -10.10 -48.01
C ILE A 9 14.79 -11.55 -47.54
N ILE A 10 14.97 -11.77 -46.24
CA ILE A 10 14.79 -13.08 -45.61
C ILE A 10 13.29 -13.38 -45.57
N ILE A 11 12.85 -14.21 -46.51
CA ILE A 11 11.53 -14.81 -46.55
C ILE A 11 11.42 -15.75 -45.36
N LEU A 12 10.55 -15.39 -44.40
CA LEU A 12 10.11 -16.25 -43.31
C LEU A 12 9.16 -17.34 -43.83
N ASP A 13 9.70 -18.31 -44.50
CA ASP A 13 8.95 -19.49 -44.99
C ASP A 13 9.66 -20.76 -44.50
N LYS A 14 9.61 -21.02 -43.18
CA LYS A 14 9.99 -22.34 -42.63
C LYS A 14 9.45 -22.58 -41.20
N TYR A 15 8.16 -22.44 -41.00
CA TYR A 15 7.51 -23.22 -39.94
C TYR A 15 6.14 -23.68 -40.43
N PRO A 16 5.87 -24.99 -40.50
CA PRO A 16 4.59 -25.50 -40.96
C PRO A 16 3.49 -25.11 -39.97
N VAL A 17 2.38 -24.62 -40.48
CA VAL A 17 1.16 -24.15 -39.77
C VAL A 17 0.68 -25.14 -38.68
N ASN A 18 1.01 -26.42 -38.81
CA ASN A 18 0.73 -27.47 -37.82
C ASN A 18 1.52 -27.35 -36.50
N LYS A 19 2.70 -26.75 -36.46
CA LYS A 19 3.48 -26.60 -35.19
C LYS A 19 2.93 -25.50 -34.29
N THR A 20 2.47 -24.42 -34.89
CA THR A 20 1.86 -23.30 -34.12
C THR A 20 0.53 -23.72 -33.49
N ALA A 21 -0.27 -24.48 -34.21
CA ALA A 21 -1.51 -25.06 -33.69
C ALA A 21 -1.25 -26.10 -32.60
N GLU A 22 -0.16 -26.86 -32.69
CA GLU A 22 0.26 -27.85 -31.69
C GLU A 22 0.80 -27.16 -30.42
N ILE A 23 1.55 -26.07 -30.56
CA ILE A 23 2.03 -25.24 -29.43
C ILE A 23 0.86 -24.59 -28.71
N ILE A 24 -0.08 -23.98 -29.42
CA ILE A 24 -1.29 -23.37 -28.83
C ILE A 24 -2.15 -24.44 -28.15
N ARG A 25 -2.23 -25.67 -28.73
CA ARG A 25 -2.96 -26.77 -28.12
C ARG A 25 -2.26 -27.32 -26.87
N LYS A 26 -0.94 -27.38 -26.85
CA LYS A 26 -0.13 -27.75 -25.69
C LYS A 26 -0.22 -26.69 -24.58
N GLU A 27 -0.20 -25.41 -24.93
CA GLU A 27 -0.41 -24.32 -23.97
C GLU A 27 -1.82 -24.33 -23.37
N LYS A 28 -2.85 -24.52 -24.18
CA LYS A 28 -4.23 -24.70 -23.67
C LYS A 28 -4.38 -25.94 -22.79
N GLN A 29 -3.76 -27.06 -23.16
CA GLN A 29 -3.74 -28.27 -22.32
C GLN A 29 -2.92 -28.07 -21.04
N MET A 30 -1.84 -27.32 -21.06
CA MET A 30 -1.04 -27.00 -19.89
C MET A 30 -1.78 -26.05 -18.95
N LYS A 31 -2.48 -25.04 -19.49
CA LYS A 31 -3.39 -24.17 -18.71
C LYS A 31 -4.55 -24.96 -18.11
N LEU A 32 -5.13 -25.91 -18.86
CA LEU A 32 -6.18 -26.79 -18.36
C LEU A 32 -5.65 -27.76 -17.27
N ARG A 33 -4.43 -28.29 -17.42
CA ARG A 33 -3.77 -29.13 -16.38
C ARG A 33 -3.43 -28.32 -15.14
N LYS A 34 -2.95 -27.07 -15.28
CA LYS A 34 -2.75 -26.15 -14.14
C LYS A 34 -4.07 -25.86 -13.40
N ARG A 35 -5.17 -25.66 -14.14
CA ARG A 35 -6.52 -25.51 -13.57
C ARG A 35 -6.99 -26.74 -12.82
N ILE A 36 -6.75 -27.92 -13.39
CA ILE A 36 -7.11 -29.22 -12.76
C ILE A 36 -6.23 -29.45 -11.53
N ILE A 37 -4.92 -29.15 -11.58
CA ILE A 37 -3.99 -29.32 -10.45
C ILE A 37 -4.28 -28.31 -9.35
N ALA A 38 -4.56 -27.04 -9.68
CA ALA A 38 -4.96 -26.02 -8.71
C ALA A 38 -6.31 -26.38 -8.06
N GLY A 39 -7.29 -26.82 -8.85
CA GLY A 39 -8.56 -27.35 -8.33
C GLY A 39 -8.40 -28.62 -7.50
N PHE A 40 -7.46 -29.52 -7.86
CA PHE A 40 -7.17 -30.73 -7.10
C PHE A 40 -6.34 -30.45 -5.83
N LEU A 41 -5.39 -29.50 -5.87
CA LEU A 41 -4.62 -29.11 -4.68
C LEU A 41 -5.50 -28.37 -3.66
N SER A 42 -6.37 -27.46 -4.10
CA SER A 42 -7.35 -26.84 -3.21
C SER A 42 -8.36 -27.85 -2.66
N ALA A 43 -8.83 -28.80 -3.49
CA ALA A 43 -9.70 -29.86 -3.06
C ALA A 43 -9.00 -30.91 -2.16
N LEU A 44 -7.71 -31.21 -2.40
CA LEU A 44 -6.95 -32.20 -1.62
C LEU A 44 -6.54 -31.66 -0.24
N PHE A 45 -6.22 -30.34 -0.13
CA PHE A 45 -5.96 -29.69 1.17
C PHE A 45 -7.23 -29.58 2.03
N ILE A 46 -8.40 -29.42 1.40
CA ILE A 46 -9.70 -29.40 2.09
C ILE A 46 -10.15 -30.82 2.47
N LEU A 47 -9.76 -31.85 1.70
CA LEU A 47 -10.11 -33.25 2.00
C LEU A 47 -9.31 -33.86 3.15
N CYS A 48 -8.15 -33.30 3.54
CA CYS A 48 -7.36 -33.80 4.68
C CYS A 48 -7.79 -33.22 6.03
N SER A 49 -8.64 -32.18 6.07
CA SER A 49 -9.04 -31.53 7.33
C SER A 49 -10.53 -31.63 7.68
N VAL A 50 -11.38 -32.07 6.77
CA VAL A 50 -12.82 -32.27 7.07
C VAL A 50 -13.35 -33.53 6.39
N SER A 51 -13.50 -34.61 7.17
CA SER A 51 -14.35 -35.73 6.79
C SER A 51 -15.81 -35.27 6.87
N LEU A 52 -16.35 -34.69 5.79
CA LEU A 52 -17.76 -34.40 5.70
C LEU A 52 -18.51 -35.74 5.44
N PRO A 53 -19.54 -36.07 6.22
CA PRO A 53 -20.47 -37.11 5.83
C PRO A 53 -21.11 -36.69 4.50
N VAL A 54 -21.15 -37.60 3.51
CA VAL A 54 -21.92 -37.43 2.29
C VAL A 54 -23.40 -37.41 2.69
N ALA A 55 -23.91 -36.26 3.07
CA ALA A 55 -25.33 -36.02 3.18
C ALA A 55 -25.90 -35.90 1.77
N ALA A 56 -27.03 -36.58 1.51
CA ALA A 56 -27.77 -36.52 0.28
C ALA A 56 -27.91 -35.08 -0.20
N ALA A 57 -27.72 -34.86 -1.52
CA ALA A 57 -27.76 -33.55 -2.15
C ALA A 57 -29.04 -32.81 -1.76
N ALA A 58 -28.95 -31.93 -0.76
CA ALA A 58 -30.00 -30.97 -0.46
C ALA A 58 -30.01 -29.89 -1.53
N ASP A 59 -31.18 -29.48 -1.97
CA ASP A 59 -31.36 -28.38 -2.95
C ASP A 59 -30.54 -27.16 -2.48
N PRO A 60 -29.77 -26.53 -3.40
CA PRO A 60 -28.96 -25.37 -3.05
C PRO A 60 -29.85 -24.22 -2.60
N TYR A 61 -29.60 -23.72 -1.38
CA TYR A 61 -30.36 -22.60 -0.83
C TYR A 61 -29.99 -21.29 -1.54
N THR A 62 -31.02 -20.58 -2.02
CA THR A 62 -30.82 -19.19 -2.44
C THR A 62 -30.85 -18.32 -1.18
N TRP A 63 -29.79 -17.52 -0.97
CA TRP A 63 -29.75 -16.57 0.13
C TRP A 63 -30.34 -15.22 -0.31
N ASP A 64 -31.19 -14.65 0.54
CA ASP A 64 -31.95 -13.42 0.28
C ASP A 64 -31.29 -12.13 0.79
N GLY A 65 -30.11 -12.23 1.38
CA GLY A 65 -29.39 -11.10 1.97
C GLY A 65 -29.77 -10.77 3.43
N THR A 66 -30.80 -11.40 3.99
CA THR A 66 -31.35 -11.04 5.30
C THR A 66 -31.36 -12.18 6.31
N SER A 67 -31.58 -13.41 5.85
CA SER A 67 -31.67 -14.61 6.68
C SER A 67 -30.33 -14.99 7.31
N VAL A 68 -30.38 -15.62 8.48
CA VAL A 68 -29.18 -16.17 9.13
C VAL A 68 -28.71 -17.39 8.37
N LEU A 69 -27.40 -17.45 8.08
CA LEU A 69 -26.79 -18.61 7.46
C LEU A 69 -26.65 -19.74 8.48
N ALA A 70 -27.24 -20.89 8.18
CA ALA A 70 -27.05 -22.11 8.95
C ALA A 70 -25.73 -22.79 8.54
N ALA A 71 -25.07 -23.43 9.50
CA ALA A 71 -23.85 -24.20 9.22
C ALA A 71 -24.11 -25.40 8.28
N ASP A 72 -23.03 -25.89 7.68
CA ASP A 72 -23.01 -27.11 6.84
C ASP A 72 -23.95 -27.06 5.64
N ARG A 73 -24.15 -25.90 5.05
CA ARG A 73 -25.00 -25.67 3.86
C ARG A 73 -24.27 -24.87 2.78
N THR A 74 -24.72 -25.06 1.55
CA THR A 74 -24.31 -24.23 0.42
C THR A 74 -25.42 -23.23 0.09
N TYR A 75 -25.05 -21.95 0.08
CA TYR A 75 -25.93 -20.85 -0.30
C TYR A 75 -25.51 -20.23 -1.61
N TYR A 76 -26.44 -19.98 -2.49
CA TYR A 76 -26.19 -19.32 -3.79
C TYR A 76 -26.77 -17.91 -3.77
N ILE A 77 -25.95 -16.96 -4.19
CA ILE A 77 -26.35 -15.57 -4.40
C ILE A 77 -26.74 -15.44 -5.86
N LYS A 78 -28.03 -15.19 -6.12
CA LYS A 78 -28.63 -15.10 -7.45
C LYS A 78 -29.05 -13.69 -7.84
N SER A 79 -28.80 -12.71 -6.99
CA SER A 79 -29.09 -11.28 -7.22
C SER A 79 -28.05 -10.42 -6.51
N ASN A 80 -28.00 -9.14 -6.85
CA ASN A 80 -27.13 -8.19 -6.16
C ASN A 80 -27.62 -7.95 -4.74
N ILE A 81 -26.71 -8.08 -3.78
CA ILE A 81 -27.00 -7.92 -2.34
C ILE A 81 -26.08 -6.86 -1.77
N THR A 82 -26.68 -5.92 -1.03
CA THR A 82 -25.95 -4.99 -0.16
C THR A 82 -26.25 -5.38 1.30
N LEU A 83 -25.19 -5.67 2.08
CA LEU A 83 -25.37 -6.07 3.47
C LEU A 83 -25.94 -4.92 4.30
N GLY A 84 -27.05 -5.14 4.99
CA GLY A 84 -27.63 -4.16 5.91
C GLY A 84 -27.05 -4.26 7.33
N LYS A 85 -26.32 -5.33 7.64
CA LYS A 85 -25.67 -5.61 8.93
C LYS A 85 -24.49 -6.56 8.71
N SER A 86 -23.62 -6.63 9.69
CA SER A 86 -22.48 -7.58 9.65
C SER A 86 -22.96 -9.03 9.51
N LEU A 87 -22.24 -9.79 8.68
CA LEU A 87 -22.58 -11.16 8.33
C LEU A 87 -21.40 -12.08 8.65
N THR A 88 -21.71 -13.24 9.22
CA THR A 88 -20.74 -14.33 9.35
C THR A 88 -21.17 -15.49 8.46
N VAL A 89 -20.27 -15.96 7.59
CA VAL A 89 -20.37 -17.26 6.91
C VAL A 89 -19.81 -18.32 7.85
N PRO A 90 -20.66 -19.19 8.46
CA PRO A 90 -20.21 -20.14 9.48
C PRO A 90 -19.23 -21.17 8.92
N ALA A 91 -18.44 -21.80 9.81
CA ALA A 91 -17.64 -22.97 9.45
C ALA A 91 -18.50 -24.08 8.84
N GLY A 92 -18.01 -24.80 7.86
CA GLY A 92 -18.75 -25.81 7.10
C GLY A 92 -19.70 -25.24 6.04
N THR A 93 -20.00 -23.93 6.06
CA THR A 93 -20.90 -23.28 5.09
C THR A 93 -20.12 -22.81 3.87
N VAL A 94 -20.74 -22.98 2.70
CA VAL A 94 -20.24 -22.43 1.43
C VAL A 94 -21.20 -21.36 0.94
N MET A 95 -20.68 -20.17 0.64
CA MET A 95 -21.41 -19.10 -0.03
C MET A 95 -20.86 -18.93 -1.44
N VAL A 96 -21.70 -19.01 -2.46
CA VAL A 96 -21.34 -18.90 -3.87
C VAL A 96 -22.03 -17.69 -4.49
N LEU A 97 -21.25 -16.73 -4.96
CA LEU A 97 -21.73 -15.62 -5.77
C LEU A 97 -21.72 -16.08 -7.23
N LEU A 98 -22.89 -16.18 -7.83
CA LEU A 98 -23.01 -16.61 -9.22
C LEU A 98 -22.64 -15.47 -10.19
N SER A 99 -22.23 -15.85 -11.40
CA SER A 99 -21.94 -14.91 -12.48
C SER A 99 -23.07 -13.88 -12.66
N GLY A 100 -22.70 -12.61 -12.82
CA GLY A 100 -23.65 -11.50 -12.95
C GLY A 100 -24.22 -10.98 -11.65
N THR A 101 -23.80 -11.52 -10.50
CA THR A 101 -24.25 -11.03 -9.18
C THR A 101 -23.15 -10.32 -8.40
N SER A 102 -23.58 -9.54 -7.40
CA SER A 102 -22.64 -8.87 -6.50
C SER A 102 -23.05 -8.96 -5.03
N VAL A 103 -22.03 -8.99 -4.15
CA VAL A 103 -22.21 -8.73 -2.73
C VAL A 103 -21.41 -7.49 -2.38
N THR A 104 -22.10 -6.49 -1.80
CA THR A 104 -21.49 -5.26 -1.30
C THR A 104 -21.47 -5.28 0.22
N VAL A 105 -20.29 -5.05 0.81
CA VAL A 105 -20.09 -4.84 2.25
C VAL A 105 -19.91 -3.34 2.48
N PRO A 106 -20.93 -2.62 2.99
CA PRO A 106 -20.84 -1.17 3.22
C PRO A 106 -19.84 -0.79 4.32
N TYR A 107 -19.47 0.49 4.35
CA TYR A 107 -18.68 1.06 5.43
C TYR A 107 -19.34 0.80 6.80
N GLY A 108 -18.55 0.43 7.80
CA GLY A 108 -19.02 0.07 9.13
C GLY A 108 -19.65 -1.33 9.25
N ILE A 109 -19.74 -2.07 8.15
CA ILE A 109 -20.24 -3.45 8.10
C ILE A 109 -19.07 -4.42 7.92
N THR A 110 -19.13 -5.56 8.59
CA THR A 110 -18.12 -6.62 8.52
C THR A 110 -18.70 -7.88 7.87
N LEU A 111 -17.94 -8.47 6.96
CA LEU A 111 -18.16 -9.81 6.45
C LEU A 111 -17.07 -10.74 6.99
N ASP A 112 -17.47 -11.67 7.86
CA ASP A 112 -16.59 -12.68 8.45
C ASP A 112 -16.77 -14.02 7.75
N ILE A 113 -15.69 -14.56 7.17
CA ILE A 113 -15.69 -15.86 6.51
C ILE A 113 -14.99 -16.88 7.42
N LYS A 114 -15.76 -17.74 8.08
CA LYS A 114 -15.29 -18.89 8.84
C LYS A 114 -15.47 -20.20 8.07
N GLY A 115 -16.31 -20.20 7.05
CA GLY A 115 -16.53 -21.26 6.07
C GLY A 115 -15.79 -20.98 4.76
N ARG A 116 -16.51 -21.06 3.65
CA ARG A 116 -15.96 -20.78 2.31
C ARG A 116 -16.80 -19.76 1.58
N LEU A 117 -16.17 -18.81 0.91
CA LEU A 117 -16.81 -17.92 -0.06
C LEU A 117 -16.16 -18.14 -1.43
N VAL A 118 -17.00 -18.29 -2.44
CA VAL A 118 -16.62 -18.42 -3.85
C VAL A 118 -17.29 -17.30 -4.63
N ALA A 119 -16.53 -16.55 -5.40
CA ALA A 119 -17.07 -15.59 -6.37
C ALA A 119 -16.76 -16.10 -7.78
N ASP A 120 -17.78 -16.61 -8.47
CA ASP A 120 -17.65 -17.14 -9.82
C ASP A 120 -17.18 -16.07 -10.81
N ASN A 121 -16.62 -16.50 -11.95
CA ASN A 121 -16.27 -15.58 -13.03
C ASN A 121 -17.50 -14.74 -13.46
N GLY A 122 -17.33 -13.42 -13.47
CA GLY A 122 -18.42 -12.45 -13.70
C GLY A 122 -19.22 -12.08 -12.45
N ALA A 123 -18.92 -12.65 -11.28
CA ALA A 123 -19.42 -12.17 -9.99
C ALA A 123 -18.55 -11.04 -9.42
N SER A 124 -19.09 -10.26 -8.48
CA SER A 124 -18.40 -9.13 -7.87
C SER A 124 -18.51 -9.13 -6.35
N LEU A 125 -17.38 -9.07 -5.65
CA LEU A 125 -17.30 -8.83 -4.21
C LEU A 125 -16.78 -7.41 -3.96
N ILE A 126 -17.63 -6.54 -3.40
CA ILE A 126 -17.35 -5.12 -3.23
C ILE A 126 -17.22 -4.81 -1.73
N ILE A 127 -16.02 -4.44 -1.29
CA ILE A 127 -15.70 -4.19 0.12
C ILE A 127 -15.49 -2.69 0.33
N ASN A 128 -16.47 -2.03 0.93
CA ASN A 128 -16.34 -0.65 1.43
C ASN A 128 -16.16 -0.63 2.96
N GLY A 129 -16.44 -1.75 3.62
CA GLY A 129 -16.26 -1.99 5.05
C GLY A 129 -15.11 -2.95 5.34
N THR A 130 -15.38 -3.97 6.14
CA THR A 130 -14.37 -4.95 6.57
C THR A 130 -14.67 -6.35 6.03
N LEU A 131 -13.65 -7.05 5.54
CA LEU A 131 -13.67 -8.48 5.23
C LEU A 131 -12.61 -9.18 6.04
N ASN A 132 -13.00 -10.21 6.80
CA ASN A 132 -12.07 -11.09 7.49
C ASN A 132 -12.25 -12.53 7.05
N THR A 133 -11.15 -13.23 6.81
CA THR A 133 -11.14 -14.69 6.75
C THR A 133 -10.40 -15.25 7.96
N TYR A 134 -10.70 -16.45 8.37
CA TYR A 134 -10.16 -17.06 9.60
C TYR A 134 -9.45 -18.38 9.30
N GLY A 135 -8.59 -18.85 10.21
CA GLY A 135 -7.94 -20.15 10.07
C GLY A 135 -8.97 -21.26 9.81
N GLY A 136 -8.73 -22.05 8.77
CA GLY A 136 -9.64 -23.12 8.31
C GLY A 136 -10.73 -22.67 7.35
N SER A 137 -10.85 -21.36 7.05
CA SER A 137 -11.74 -20.86 6.01
C SER A 137 -11.07 -20.79 4.63
N ALA A 138 -11.89 -20.58 3.58
CA ALA A 138 -11.39 -20.38 2.23
C ALA A 138 -12.09 -19.20 1.53
N LEU A 139 -11.30 -18.44 0.74
CA LEU A 139 -11.79 -17.38 -0.15
C LEU A 139 -11.28 -17.67 -1.56
N ASP A 140 -12.20 -17.96 -2.49
CA ASP A 140 -11.87 -18.23 -3.88
C ASP A 140 -12.53 -17.16 -4.77
N ILE A 141 -11.72 -16.45 -5.54
CA ILE A 141 -12.18 -15.38 -6.43
C ILE A 141 -11.83 -15.74 -7.88
N ASP A 142 -12.84 -15.99 -8.69
CA ASP A 142 -12.74 -16.12 -10.15
C ASP A 142 -13.26 -14.86 -10.86
N GLY A 143 -14.06 -14.07 -10.19
CA GLY A 143 -14.65 -12.82 -10.64
C GLY A 143 -13.85 -11.59 -10.25
N THR A 144 -14.56 -10.53 -9.84
CA THR A 144 -13.93 -9.28 -9.39
C THR A 144 -14.01 -9.14 -7.86
N MET A 145 -12.96 -8.60 -7.26
CA MET A 145 -12.98 -8.14 -5.88
C MET A 145 -12.40 -6.72 -5.82
N SER A 146 -13.16 -5.79 -5.26
CA SER A 146 -12.71 -4.42 -5.07
C SER A 146 -12.85 -3.99 -3.62
N ALA A 147 -11.80 -3.38 -3.09
CA ALA A 147 -11.74 -2.85 -1.73
C ALA A 147 -11.47 -1.35 -1.79
N SER A 148 -12.39 -0.53 -1.26
CA SER A 148 -12.30 0.95 -1.30
C SER A 148 -11.21 1.49 -0.38
N GLY A 149 -10.89 2.79 -0.49
CA GLY A 149 -9.82 3.44 0.29
C GLY A 149 -10.01 3.41 1.82
N ARG A 150 -11.23 3.15 2.30
CA ARG A 150 -11.55 3.03 3.74
C ARG A 150 -11.87 1.59 4.17
N SER A 151 -11.64 0.63 3.30
CA SER A 151 -11.88 -0.77 3.61
C SER A 151 -10.68 -1.42 4.31
N ALA A 152 -10.96 -2.47 5.07
CA ALA A 152 -9.97 -3.35 5.66
C ALA A 152 -10.24 -4.79 5.24
N VAL A 153 -9.23 -5.46 4.68
CA VAL A 153 -9.29 -6.86 4.26
C VAL A 153 -8.20 -7.63 5.00
N SER A 154 -8.60 -8.63 5.80
CA SER A 154 -7.68 -9.51 6.53
C SER A 154 -7.87 -10.95 6.11
N LEU A 155 -6.86 -11.54 5.49
CA LEU A 155 -6.88 -12.88 4.92
C LEU A 155 -6.06 -13.84 5.81
N SER A 156 -6.73 -14.51 6.74
CA SER A 156 -6.14 -15.50 7.65
C SER A 156 -6.59 -16.94 7.32
N GLY A 157 -7.38 -17.13 6.27
CA GLY A 157 -7.74 -18.41 5.66
C GLY A 157 -7.02 -18.62 4.34
N VAL A 158 -7.18 -19.82 3.74
CA VAL A 158 -6.63 -20.10 2.41
C VAL A 158 -7.29 -19.18 1.39
N THR A 159 -6.48 -18.49 0.60
CA THR A 159 -6.98 -17.55 -0.42
C THR A 159 -6.43 -17.90 -1.79
N LEU A 160 -7.33 -18.01 -2.76
CA LEU A 160 -7.02 -18.27 -4.17
C LEU A 160 -7.70 -17.24 -5.06
N PHE A 161 -6.91 -16.53 -5.87
CA PHE A 161 -7.39 -15.74 -7.00
C PHE A 161 -7.05 -16.48 -8.29
N SER A 162 -8.07 -16.86 -9.07
CA SER A 162 -7.88 -17.59 -10.32
C SER A 162 -7.28 -16.69 -11.43
N ASP A 163 -6.99 -17.28 -12.58
CA ASP A 163 -6.45 -16.57 -13.74
C ASP A 163 -7.42 -15.54 -14.35
N THR A 164 -8.70 -15.62 -14.03
CA THR A 164 -9.73 -14.67 -14.45
C THR A 164 -10.01 -13.59 -13.39
N ALA A 165 -9.49 -13.74 -12.18
CA ALA A 165 -9.73 -12.80 -11.10
C ALA A 165 -9.13 -11.43 -11.39
N GLN A 166 -9.92 -10.37 -11.12
CA GLN A 166 -9.48 -8.99 -11.16
C GLN A 166 -9.70 -8.38 -9.78
N THR A 167 -8.62 -8.10 -9.08
CA THR A 167 -8.71 -7.61 -7.71
C THR A 167 -8.02 -6.26 -7.53
N ALA A 168 -8.64 -5.37 -6.74
CA ALA A 168 -8.12 -4.03 -6.51
C ALA A 168 -8.30 -3.64 -5.03
N PHE A 169 -7.20 -3.23 -4.39
CA PHE A 169 -7.16 -2.88 -2.97
C PHE A 169 -6.70 -1.43 -2.81
N ALA A 170 -7.64 -0.54 -2.50
CA ALA A 170 -7.37 0.88 -2.22
C ALA A 170 -7.29 1.18 -0.72
N GLY A 171 -7.82 0.32 0.15
CA GLY A 171 -7.69 0.35 1.60
C GLY A 171 -6.51 -0.48 2.10
N THR A 172 -6.69 -1.17 3.24
CA THR A 172 -5.69 -2.10 3.77
C THR A 172 -5.96 -3.54 3.34
N LEU A 173 -4.89 -4.28 3.02
CA LEU A 173 -4.89 -5.70 2.77
C LEU A 173 -3.82 -6.36 3.64
N ASP A 174 -4.22 -7.24 4.55
CA ASP A 174 -3.31 -8.06 5.35
C ASP A 174 -3.46 -9.54 4.98
N VAL A 175 -2.40 -10.13 4.43
CA VAL A 175 -2.33 -11.55 4.07
C VAL A 175 -1.58 -12.30 5.16
N ASN A 176 -2.30 -13.01 6.02
CA ASN A 176 -1.78 -13.67 7.21
C ASN A 176 -1.72 -15.20 7.10
N SER A 177 -2.10 -15.77 5.96
CA SER A 177 -2.08 -17.20 5.67
C SER A 177 -1.65 -17.43 4.22
N ASP A 178 -1.48 -18.69 3.82
CA ASP A 178 -1.07 -19.05 2.46
C ASP A 178 -1.98 -18.44 1.42
N PHE A 179 -1.38 -17.72 0.49
CA PHE A 179 -2.03 -16.93 -0.55
C PHE A 179 -1.52 -17.34 -1.93
N THR A 180 -2.42 -17.55 -2.86
CA THR A 180 -2.07 -17.86 -4.25
C THR A 180 -2.88 -16.99 -5.20
N SER A 181 -2.23 -16.36 -6.17
CA SER A 181 -2.90 -15.59 -7.23
C SER A 181 -2.33 -15.92 -8.61
N TYR A 182 -3.22 -16.24 -9.51
CA TYR A 182 -2.98 -16.35 -10.95
C TYR A 182 -3.62 -15.18 -11.72
N GLY A 183 -4.45 -14.37 -11.06
CA GLY A 183 -5.16 -13.23 -11.61
C GLY A 183 -4.46 -11.91 -11.39
N GLU A 184 -5.20 -10.82 -11.59
CA GLU A 184 -4.71 -9.47 -11.38
C GLU A 184 -4.89 -9.02 -9.93
N ILE A 185 -3.82 -8.46 -9.34
CA ILE A 185 -3.83 -7.79 -8.04
C ILE A 185 -3.35 -6.35 -8.27
N GLY A 186 -4.23 -5.38 -8.05
CA GLY A 186 -3.89 -3.96 -8.05
C GLY A 186 -3.90 -3.41 -6.61
N VAL A 187 -2.80 -2.82 -6.18
CA VAL A 187 -2.69 -2.16 -4.87
C VAL A 187 -2.53 -0.66 -5.09
N THR A 188 -3.46 0.11 -4.51
CA THR A 188 -3.40 1.59 -4.47
C THR A 188 -3.35 2.12 -3.05
N GLY A 189 -3.62 1.28 -2.05
CA GLY A 189 -3.51 1.55 -0.63
C GLY A 189 -2.30 0.88 0.00
N ALA A 190 -2.48 0.26 1.16
CA ALA A 190 -1.44 -0.49 1.86
C ALA A 190 -1.72 -2.00 1.82
N ALA A 191 -0.68 -2.81 1.53
CA ALA A 191 -0.78 -4.25 1.63
C ALA A 191 0.39 -4.82 2.43
N ARG A 192 0.11 -5.84 3.24
CA ARG A 192 1.10 -6.61 3.99
C ARG A 192 0.97 -8.09 3.64
N PHE A 193 2.08 -8.69 3.24
CA PHE A 193 2.16 -10.12 3.00
C PHE A 193 2.97 -10.77 4.13
N ASN A 194 2.26 -11.24 5.16
CA ASN A 194 2.85 -11.78 6.39
C ASN A 194 3.09 -13.29 6.33
N ALA A 195 2.59 -13.95 5.29
CA ALA A 195 2.68 -15.38 5.12
C ALA A 195 3.24 -15.75 3.74
N LYS A 196 3.29 -17.04 3.43
CA LYS A 196 3.74 -17.52 2.13
C LYS A 196 2.76 -17.10 1.03
N SER A 197 3.29 -16.42 0.02
CA SER A 197 2.51 -15.90 -1.11
C SER A 197 3.11 -16.36 -2.43
N TYR A 198 2.27 -16.89 -3.32
CA TYR A 198 2.65 -17.24 -4.69
C TYR A 198 1.82 -16.42 -5.67
N ILE A 199 2.48 -15.65 -6.53
CA ILE A 199 1.83 -14.75 -7.49
C ILE A 199 2.37 -15.09 -8.89
N ASP A 200 1.51 -15.61 -9.76
CA ASP A 200 1.82 -15.98 -11.14
C ASP A 200 0.93 -15.24 -12.17
N GLY A 201 0.13 -14.29 -11.70
CA GLY A 201 -0.68 -13.38 -12.49
C GLY A 201 -0.05 -12.00 -12.63
N LYS A 202 -0.89 -10.95 -12.57
CA LYS A 202 -0.44 -9.56 -12.59
C LYS A 202 -0.41 -8.98 -11.18
N LEU A 203 0.74 -8.45 -10.77
CA LEU A 203 0.87 -7.64 -9.56
C LEU A 203 1.19 -6.19 -9.95
N GLU A 204 0.27 -5.28 -9.68
CA GLU A 204 0.43 -3.85 -9.94
C GLU A 204 0.39 -3.05 -8.64
N ILE A 205 1.52 -2.48 -8.24
CA ILE A 205 1.64 -1.58 -7.09
C ILE A 205 1.65 -0.16 -7.65
N ARG A 206 0.54 0.56 -7.48
CA ARG A 206 0.30 1.88 -8.09
C ARG A 206 0.95 3.01 -7.30
N ASN A 207 0.96 4.21 -7.87
CA ASN A 207 1.53 5.40 -7.23
C ASN A 207 1.01 5.55 -5.79
N ASN A 208 1.92 5.85 -4.87
CA ASN A 208 1.67 6.03 -3.44
C ASN A 208 1.19 4.78 -2.68
N ALA A 209 1.04 3.63 -3.34
CA ALA A 209 0.74 2.39 -2.64
C ALA A 209 1.94 1.92 -1.81
N GLN A 210 1.64 1.27 -0.68
CA GLN A 210 2.64 0.72 0.23
C GLN A 210 2.46 -0.79 0.33
N VAL A 211 3.49 -1.55 -0.03
CA VAL A 211 3.48 -3.00 0.13
C VAL A 211 4.64 -3.42 1.01
N ILE A 212 4.35 -4.18 2.05
CA ILE A 212 5.35 -4.73 2.96
C ILE A 212 5.26 -6.26 2.91
N ASN A 213 6.39 -6.88 2.65
CA ASN A 213 6.50 -8.32 2.69
C ASN A 213 7.31 -8.75 3.91
N THR A 214 6.68 -9.45 4.83
CA THR A 214 7.32 -10.06 6.01
C THR A 214 7.41 -11.58 5.90
N GLY A 215 6.75 -12.16 4.87
CA GLY A 215 6.71 -13.59 4.60
C GLY A 215 7.59 -14.00 3.42
N ALA A 216 7.35 -15.20 2.91
CA ALA A 216 8.01 -15.71 1.72
C ALA A 216 7.15 -15.50 0.48
N MET A 217 7.48 -14.50 -0.33
CA MET A 217 6.78 -14.21 -1.59
C MET A 217 7.51 -14.88 -2.76
N THR A 218 6.77 -15.54 -3.63
CA THR A 218 7.28 -16.06 -4.89
C THR A 218 6.53 -15.44 -6.05
N LEU A 219 7.25 -14.78 -6.96
CA LEU A 219 6.72 -14.35 -8.26
C LEU A 219 6.94 -15.48 -9.24
N GLY A 220 5.85 -16.00 -9.81
CA GLY A 220 5.87 -17.14 -10.72
C GLY A 220 6.38 -16.80 -12.11
N ASN A 221 6.52 -17.82 -12.97
CA ASN A 221 7.11 -17.67 -14.30
C ASN A 221 6.30 -16.76 -15.25
N ASP A 222 5.00 -16.72 -15.08
CA ASP A 222 4.08 -15.94 -15.91
C ASP A 222 3.64 -14.64 -15.21
N CYS A 223 4.25 -14.31 -14.06
CA CYS A 223 3.95 -13.10 -13.32
C CYS A 223 4.37 -11.84 -14.08
N SER A 224 3.43 -10.92 -14.27
CA SER A 224 3.69 -9.56 -14.71
C SER A 224 3.71 -8.64 -13.50
N TYR A 225 4.79 -7.90 -13.31
CA TYR A 225 4.99 -7.06 -12.16
C TYR A 225 5.20 -5.59 -12.54
N THR A 226 4.40 -4.70 -11.98
CA THR A 226 4.54 -3.25 -12.18
C THR A 226 4.65 -2.56 -10.82
N LEU A 227 5.76 -1.88 -10.58
CA LEU A 227 6.00 -1.11 -9.38
C LEU A 227 6.01 0.39 -9.69
N LYS A 228 5.05 1.12 -9.14
CA LYS A 228 4.99 2.59 -9.13
C LYS A 228 4.82 3.14 -7.72
N GLY A 229 4.63 2.27 -6.74
CA GLY A 229 4.55 2.56 -5.33
C GLY A 229 5.78 2.06 -4.57
N MET A 230 5.65 1.91 -3.26
CA MET A 230 6.70 1.43 -2.37
C MET A 230 6.52 -0.08 -2.11
N PHE A 231 7.59 -0.85 -2.30
CA PHE A 231 7.65 -2.24 -1.90
C PHE A 231 8.84 -2.45 -0.96
N THR A 232 8.59 -3.04 0.19
CA THR A 232 9.59 -3.23 1.25
C THR A 232 9.60 -4.68 1.72
N ASN A 233 10.78 -5.31 1.77
CA ASN A 233 10.99 -6.54 2.52
C ASN A 233 11.46 -6.19 3.94
N SER A 234 10.80 -6.73 4.96
CA SER A 234 11.32 -6.69 6.33
C SER A 234 12.43 -7.73 6.53
N GLU A 235 13.08 -7.73 7.69
CA GLU A 235 14.16 -8.67 8.04
C GLU A 235 13.84 -10.14 7.81
N ASN A 236 12.57 -10.54 7.98
CA ASN A 236 12.10 -11.92 7.78
C ASN A 236 11.47 -12.13 6.40
N GLY A 237 11.31 -11.08 5.61
CA GLY A 237 10.70 -11.14 4.29
C GLY A 237 11.68 -11.63 3.23
N SER A 238 11.21 -12.51 2.36
CA SER A 238 11.98 -12.95 1.20
C SER A 238 11.15 -12.89 -0.07
N VAL A 239 11.79 -12.58 -1.19
CA VAL A 239 11.16 -12.65 -2.50
C VAL A 239 11.98 -13.55 -3.40
N THR A 240 11.32 -14.57 -3.95
CA THR A 240 11.88 -15.43 -5.00
C THR A 240 11.28 -15.02 -6.33
N ASP A 241 12.09 -14.53 -7.25
CA ASP A 241 11.66 -14.09 -8.58
C ASP A 241 11.96 -15.16 -9.62
N ASN A 242 10.91 -15.87 -10.06
CA ASN A 242 10.99 -16.91 -11.08
C ASN A 242 10.47 -16.42 -12.44
N ARG A 243 10.23 -15.11 -12.61
CA ARG A 243 9.70 -14.55 -13.86
C ARG A 243 10.64 -14.85 -15.03
N ARG A 244 10.06 -15.13 -16.20
CA ARG A 244 10.83 -15.36 -17.41
C ARG A 244 11.50 -14.07 -17.85
N ALA A 245 12.78 -14.14 -18.25
CA ALA A 245 13.61 -13.00 -18.63
C ALA A 245 13.18 -12.25 -19.92
N TYR A 246 12.00 -12.50 -20.44
CA TYR A 246 11.52 -11.91 -21.70
C TYR A 246 10.87 -10.54 -21.56
N ASP A 247 10.58 -10.10 -20.36
CA ASP A 247 10.02 -8.77 -20.14
C ASP A 247 11.12 -7.81 -19.69
N ASN A 248 11.73 -7.13 -20.66
CA ASN A 248 12.73 -6.09 -20.40
C ASN A 248 12.18 -4.88 -19.62
N SER A 249 10.87 -4.84 -19.35
CA SER A 249 10.22 -3.86 -18.49
C SER A 249 10.22 -4.30 -17.02
N ALA A 250 10.53 -5.56 -16.74
CA ALA A 250 10.53 -6.11 -15.39
C ALA A 250 11.76 -5.61 -14.61
N MET A 251 11.56 -4.71 -13.68
CA MET A 251 12.59 -4.38 -12.69
C MET A 251 12.90 -5.62 -11.87
N SER A 252 14.19 -5.93 -11.65
CA SER A 252 14.57 -7.01 -10.75
C SER A 252 14.04 -6.71 -9.34
N VAL A 253 13.70 -7.74 -8.59
CA VAL A 253 13.22 -7.58 -7.21
C VAL A 253 14.25 -6.88 -6.32
N GLU A 254 15.53 -7.05 -6.61
CA GLU A 254 16.65 -6.38 -5.92
C GLU A 254 16.62 -4.85 -6.09
N THR A 255 16.09 -4.34 -7.21
CA THR A 255 15.91 -2.89 -7.40
C THR A 255 14.68 -2.32 -6.73
N ILE A 256 13.88 -3.16 -6.05
CA ILE A 256 12.59 -2.81 -5.47
C ILE A 256 12.69 -2.53 -3.97
N SER A 257 13.62 -3.19 -3.29
CA SER A 257 13.81 -2.95 -1.85
C SER A 257 14.60 -1.66 -1.66
N LEU A 258 13.91 -0.62 -1.23
CA LEU A 258 14.52 0.64 -0.78
C LEU A 258 14.60 0.69 0.75
N TYR A 259 14.31 -0.43 1.42
CA TYR A 259 14.44 -0.58 2.85
C TYR A 259 15.91 -0.71 3.23
N THR A 260 16.33 0.08 4.21
CA THR A 260 17.66 -0.03 4.80
C THR A 260 17.62 -0.96 6.00
N THR A 261 18.53 -1.91 6.08
CA THR A 261 18.66 -2.80 7.26
C THR A 261 19.07 -2.00 8.49
N ASP A 262 19.86 -0.94 8.29
CA ASP A 262 20.23 0.01 9.33
C ASP A 262 19.44 1.31 9.10
N ALA A 263 18.82 1.82 10.14
CA ALA A 263 18.07 3.07 10.06
C ALA A 263 19.02 4.21 9.66
N LEU A 264 18.61 5.02 8.69
CA LEU A 264 19.28 6.29 8.40
C LEU A 264 19.01 7.27 9.55
N THR A 265 20.03 8.03 9.94
CA THR A 265 19.91 9.00 11.02
C THR A 265 19.66 10.39 10.46
N GLY A 266 18.58 11.02 10.90
CA GLY A 266 18.19 12.36 10.49
C GLY A 266 17.97 13.30 11.64
N ILE A 267 17.73 14.54 11.27
CA ILE A 267 17.29 15.62 12.16
C ILE A 267 16.09 16.32 11.54
N ASP A 268 15.24 16.89 12.39
CA ASP A 268 14.32 17.90 11.91
C ASP A 268 14.56 19.25 12.57
N VAL A 269 14.45 20.31 11.75
CA VAL A 269 14.81 21.67 12.14
C VAL A 269 13.77 22.69 11.73
N SER A 270 13.72 23.77 12.48
CA SER A 270 12.84 24.91 12.27
C SER A 270 13.52 26.21 12.70
N TRP A 271 12.75 27.29 12.86
CA TRP A 271 13.24 28.54 13.44
C TRP A 271 13.83 28.33 14.86
N ALA A 272 13.46 27.25 15.55
CA ALA A 272 13.89 26.98 16.92
C ALA A 272 15.40 26.74 17.03
N GLN A 273 16.04 26.20 15.99
CA GLN A 273 17.48 25.97 15.95
C GLN A 273 18.27 27.21 15.54
N GLY A 274 17.58 28.37 15.32
CA GLY A 274 18.22 29.66 15.02
C GLY A 274 18.76 29.79 13.59
N ASP A 275 19.54 30.85 13.38
CA ASP A 275 20.09 31.27 12.09
C ASP A 275 21.53 30.81 11.82
N THR A 276 22.09 30.03 12.72
CA THR A 276 23.55 29.73 12.76
C THR A 276 23.87 28.25 12.61
N ILE A 277 23.01 27.46 11.93
CA ILE A 277 23.31 26.04 11.68
C ILE A 277 24.52 25.92 10.75
N ASP A 278 25.60 25.30 11.26
CA ASP A 278 26.77 24.92 10.46
C ASP A 278 26.54 23.57 9.80
N TRP A 279 25.92 23.60 8.63
CA TRP A 279 25.53 22.41 7.86
C TRP A 279 26.72 21.53 7.47
N ALA A 280 27.93 22.08 7.36
CA ALA A 280 29.13 21.30 7.09
C ALA A 280 29.49 20.42 8.31
N LYS A 281 29.37 20.97 9.53
CA LYS A 281 29.57 20.18 10.76
C LYS A 281 28.42 19.17 10.95
N VAL A 282 27.18 19.55 10.67
CA VAL A 282 26.02 18.63 10.71
C VAL A 282 26.29 17.43 9.81
N LYS A 283 26.72 17.63 8.56
CA LYS A 283 27.08 16.54 7.66
C LYS A 283 28.22 15.67 8.20
N SER A 284 29.24 16.30 8.76
CA SER A 284 30.39 15.60 9.33
C SER A 284 30.06 14.80 10.60
N SER A 285 28.91 15.06 11.22
CA SER A 285 28.40 14.33 12.39
C SER A 285 27.66 13.03 12.00
N GLY A 286 27.60 12.69 10.70
CA GLY A 286 26.98 11.46 10.24
C GLY A 286 25.48 11.57 10.01
N ILE A 287 24.94 12.79 9.85
CA ILE A 287 23.53 12.99 9.50
C ILE A 287 23.31 12.65 8.02
N ASP A 288 22.38 11.72 7.80
CA ASP A 288 22.03 11.20 6.47
C ASP A 288 21.00 12.07 5.76
N PHE A 289 20.02 12.63 6.50
CA PHE A 289 18.95 13.47 5.95
C PHE A 289 18.49 14.55 6.95
N ALA A 290 17.75 15.54 6.43
CA ALA A 290 17.12 16.56 7.25
C ALA A 290 15.67 16.81 6.82
N MET A 291 14.77 16.96 7.81
CA MET A 291 13.41 17.46 7.59
C MET A 291 13.36 18.92 8.03
N ILE A 292 12.94 19.82 7.13
CA ILE A 292 13.03 21.26 7.35
C ILE A 292 11.63 21.86 7.37
N ARG A 293 11.27 22.56 8.44
CA ARG A 293 9.95 23.21 8.48
C ARG A 293 9.85 24.28 7.39
N SER A 294 8.94 24.03 6.45
CA SER A 294 8.67 24.99 5.37
C SER A 294 7.82 26.16 5.84
N SER A 295 6.82 25.87 6.66
CA SER A 295 5.76 26.82 6.98
C SER A 295 4.88 26.34 8.13
N ARG A 296 4.02 27.24 8.56
CA ARG A 296 2.92 27.01 9.50
C ARG A 296 1.78 28.01 9.21
N GLY A 297 0.64 27.78 9.82
CA GLY A 297 -0.48 28.71 9.78
C GLY A 297 -1.50 28.35 8.71
N ARG A 298 -2.63 29.06 8.74
CA ARG A 298 -3.77 28.92 7.83
C ARG A 298 -4.19 30.27 7.27
N ILE A 299 -5.17 30.30 6.38
CA ILE A 299 -5.77 31.56 5.90
C ILE A 299 -6.63 32.17 7.01
N SER A 300 -6.01 32.89 7.93
CA SER A 300 -6.70 33.62 9.00
C SER A 300 -5.85 34.80 9.51
N ASP A 301 -6.50 35.80 10.14
CA ASP A 301 -5.80 36.94 10.73
C ASP A 301 -5.04 36.54 12.01
N ASP A 302 -5.53 35.52 12.74
CA ASP A 302 -4.95 35.09 14.02
C ASP A 302 -3.73 34.19 13.84
N TYR A 303 -3.72 33.35 12.80
CA TYR A 303 -2.64 32.39 12.52
C TYR A 303 -2.30 32.41 11.02
N PRO A 304 -1.79 33.52 10.49
CA PRO A 304 -1.57 33.67 9.04
C PRO A 304 -0.56 32.65 8.54
N MET A 305 -0.83 32.11 7.35
CA MET A 305 0.12 31.25 6.65
C MET A 305 1.46 31.99 6.48
N THR A 306 2.51 31.42 7.03
CA THR A 306 3.82 32.06 7.10
C THR A 306 4.91 31.02 6.82
N SER A 307 5.86 31.36 5.95
CA SER A 307 7.09 30.57 5.80
C SER A 307 7.84 30.54 7.13
N ASP A 308 8.48 29.42 7.44
CA ASP A 308 9.42 29.39 8.55
C ASP A 308 10.55 30.40 8.30
N THR A 309 10.97 31.08 9.37
CA THR A 309 11.91 32.21 9.28
C THR A 309 13.21 31.82 8.59
N TYR A 310 13.70 30.61 8.87
CA TYR A 310 14.99 30.13 8.36
C TYR A 310 14.82 29.01 7.30
N PHE A 311 13.62 28.86 6.74
CA PHE A 311 13.35 27.81 5.75
C PHE A 311 14.34 27.84 4.59
N HIS A 312 14.50 29.00 3.97
CA HIS A 312 15.34 29.11 2.77
C HIS A 312 16.83 28.95 3.07
N GLU A 313 17.28 29.46 4.23
CA GLU A 313 18.65 29.29 4.72
C GLU A 313 18.96 27.83 5.01
N ASN A 314 18.05 27.13 5.70
CA ASN A 314 18.20 25.73 6.05
C ASN A 314 18.17 24.83 4.82
N MET A 315 17.22 25.02 3.89
CA MET A 315 17.18 24.29 2.63
C MET A 315 18.47 24.46 1.83
N LYS A 316 18.93 25.71 1.69
CA LYS A 316 20.15 26.01 0.96
C LYS A 316 21.38 25.39 1.66
N GLY A 317 21.45 25.50 2.98
CA GLY A 317 22.54 24.97 3.77
C GLY A 317 22.64 23.44 3.68
N ALA A 318 21.53 22.72 3.85
CA ALA A 318 21.47 21.27 3.71
C ALA A 318 21.88 20.82 2.29
N MET A 319 21.28 21.41 1.26
CA MET A 319 21.57 21.06 -0.13
C MET A 319 23.03 21.33 -0.52
N GLN A 320 23.62 22.47 -0.13
CA GLN A 320 25.02 22.82 -0.43
C GLN A 320 26.02 21.87 0.22
N ASN A 321 25.64 21.24 1.34
CA ASN A 321 26.49 20.29 2.06
C ASN A 321 26.13 18.82 1.73
N GLY A 322 25.28 18.57 0.71
CA GLY A 322 24.92 17.23 0.27
C GLY A 322 24.14 16.43 1.31
N ILE A 323 23.30 17.10 2.10
CA ILE A 323 22.33 16.47 3.00
C ILE A 323 20.99 16.41 2.26
N PRO A 324 20.49 15.21 1.93
CA PRO A 324 19.15 15.04 1.36
C PRO A 324 18.11 15.68 2.28
N ALA A 325 17.20 16.50 1.73
CA ALA A 325 16.23 17.24 2.53
C ALA A 325 14.80 17.00 2.08
N GLY A 326 13.90 16.90 3.07
CA GLY A 326 12.46 17.00 2.94
C GLY A 326 11.92 18.22 3.67
N VAL A 327 10.62 18.41 3.60
CA VAL A 327 9.98 19.55 4.26
C VAL A 327 8.75 19.12 5.03
N TYR A 328 8.43 19.85 6.11
CA TYR A 328 7.19 19.68 6.84
C TYR A 328 6.43 21.00 7.02
N HIS A 329 5.12 20.92 7.12
CA HIS A 329 4.23 22.02 7.39
C HIS A 329 3.46 21.75 8.68
N TYR A 330 3.58 22.63 9.66
CA TYR A 330 2.83 22.56 10.91
C TYR A 330 1.40 23.03 10.68
N CYS A 331 0.45 22.10 10.77
CA CYS A 331 -0.96 22.31 10.44
C CYS A 331 -1.68 23.20 11.46
N TYR A 332 -2.41 24.16 10.96
CA TYR A 332 -3.37 24.97 11.70
C TYR A 332 -4.78 24.96 11.05
N ALA A 333 -4.98 24.23 9.97
CA ALA A 333 -6.26 24.11 9.28
C ALA A 333 -7.38 23.70 10.24
N GLU A 334 -8.54 24.30 10.11
CA GLU A 334 -9.77 23.92 10.83
C GLU A 334 -10.76 23.20 9.92
N THR A 335 -10.53 23.28 8.62
CA THR A 335 -11.37 22.70 7.57
C THR A 335 -10.54 21.96 6.52
N VAL A 336 -11.21 21.10 5.77
CA VAL A 336 -10.62 20.36 4.64
C VAL A 336 -10.07 21.33 3.57
N GLU A 337 -10.78 22.43 3.31
CA GLU A 337 -10.35 23.40 2.31
C GLU A 337 -9.12 24.18 2.77
N GLU A 338 -9.05 24.56 4.05
CA GLU A 338 -7.86 25.19 4.61
C GLU A 338 -6.64 24.26 4.52
N ALA A 339 -6.81 22.96 4.76
CA ALA A 339 -5.72 21.99 4.59
C ALA A 339 -5.22 21.92 3.13
N ARG A 340 -6.12 22.06 2.15
CA ARG A 340 -5.73 22.18 0.73
C ARG A 340 -4.96 23.46 0.46
N ASP A 341 -5.37 24.56 1.06
CA ASP A 341 -4.67 25.84 0.90
C ASP A 341 -3.30 25.84 1.58
N GLU A 342 -3.17 25.20 2.72
CA GLU A 342 -1.86 24.93 3.36
C GLU A 342 -0.94 24.13 2.41
N ALA A 343 -1.44 23.09 1.76
CA ALA A 343 -0.67 22.33 0.77
C ALA A 343 -0.22 23.18 -0.42
N LYS A 344 -1.11 24.00 -0.98
CA LYS A 344 -0.78 24.92 -2.08
C LYS A 344 0.28 25.94 -1.67
N PHE A 345 0.21 26.43 -0.44
CA PHE A 345 1.21 27.34 0.10
C PHE A 345 2.60 26.65 0.19
N VAL A 346 2.66 25.42 0.75
CA VAL A 346 3.90 24.63 0.77
C VAL A 346 4.45 24.45 -0.64
N LEU A 347 3.61 24.05 -1.62
CA LEU A 347 4.03 23.87 -3.00
C LEU A 347 4.61 25.14 -3.61
N SER A 348 4.07 26.31 -3.25
CA SER A 348 4.62 27.59 -3.70
C SER A 348 6.02 27.88 -3.16
N LEU A 349 6.28 27.50 -1.89
CA LEU A 349 7.57 27.69 -1.22
C LEU A 349 8.65 26.76 -1.77
N ILE A 350 8.28 25.53 -2.09
CA ILE A 350 9.25 24.48 -2.49
C ILE A 350 9.52 24.44 -3.99
N SER A 351 8.79 25.19 -4.80
CA SER A 351 8.84 25.13 -6.28
C SER A 351 10.23 25.40 -6.88
N GLY A 352 11.16 25.98 -6.13
CA GLY A 352 12.54 26.26 -6.57
C GLY A 352 13.59 25.29 -6.05
N TYR A 353 13.17 24.23 -5.32
CA TYR A 353 14.09 23.30 -4.68
C TYR A 353 13.98 21.87 -5.25
N GLU A 354 15.10 21.17 -5.26
CA GLU A 354 15.14 19.73 -5.48
C GLU A 354 14.93 19.03 -4.12
N ILE A 355 13.72 18.57 -3.87
CA ILE A 355 13.34 17.92 -2.62
C ILE A 355 13.66 16.42 -2.69
N SER A 356 14.54 15.92 -1.83
CA SER A 356 14.95 14.51 -1.82
C SER A 356 14.08 13.63 -0.96
N TYR A 357 13.55 14.20 0.12
CA TYR A 357 12.71 13.54 1.12
C TYR A 357 11.26 14.02 1.00
N PRO A 358 10.31 13.46 1.75
CA PRO A 358 8.90 13.77 1.61
C PRO A 358 8.51 15.23 1.89
N VAL A 359 7.29 15.59 1.46
CA VAL A 359 6.54 16.77 1.90
C VAL A 359 5.53 16.32 2.95
N VAL A 360 5.67 16.78 4.18
CA VAL A 360 5.00 16.24 5.35
C VAL A 360 3.89 17.15 5.84
N PHE A 361 2.73 16.54 6.11
CA PHE A 361 1.63 17.14 6.86
C PHE A 361 1.78 16.79 8.33
N ASP A 362 2.14 17.79 9.13
CA ASP A 362 2.33 17.66 10.57
C ASP A 362 1.04 18.08 11.29
N ILE A 363 0.28 17.08 11.76
CA ILE A 363 -1.00 17.25 12.45
C ILE A 363 -0.93 16.64 13.85
N GLU A 364 -0.63 17.47 14.85
CA GLU A 364 -0.33 16.99 16.20
C GLU A 364 -0.94 17.83 17.33
N ASP A 365 -1.46 19.03 17.01
CA ASP A 365 -1.85 19.98 18.04
C ASP A 365 -3.02 19.46 18.89
N GLN A 366 -2.81 19.40 20.20
CA GLN A 366 -3.84 19.04 21.18
C GLN A 366 -5.03 20.01 21.19
N TRP A 367 -4.88 21.17 20.55
CA TRP A 367 -5.99 22.11 20.37
C TRP A 367 -7.16 21.47 19.63
N TYR A 368 -6.90 20.64 18.61
CA TYR A 368 -7.96 19.90 17.88
C TYR A 368 -8.77 19.01 18.82
N VAL A 369 -8.08 18.27 19.69
CA VAL A 369 -8.69 17.37 20.66
C VAL A 369 -9.53 18.16 21.66
N LYS A 370 -8.98 19.25 22.21
CA LYS A 370 -9.65 20.13 23.18
C LYS A 370 -10.88 20.82 22.60
N ASN A 371 -10.89 21.09 21.32
CA ASN A 371 -12.01 21.73 20.61
C ASN A 371 -12.97 20.73 19.95
N GLY A 372 -12.82 19.41 20.22
CA GLY A 372 -13.78 18.40 19.84
C GLY A 372 -13.81 18.05 18.35
N TYR A 373 -12.70 18.25 17.65
CA TYR A 373 -12.59 17.81 16.25
C TYR A 373 -12.76 16.31 16.13
N SER A 374 -13.62 15.89 15.22
CA SER A 374 -13.86 14.47 15.01
C SER A 374 -12.70 13.78 14.31
N LYS A 375 -12.50 12.51 14.59
CA LYS A 375 -11.58 11.64 13.87
C LYS A 375 -11.77 11.75 12.34
N GLN A 376 -13.03 11.79 11.90
CA GLN A 376 -13.36 11.92 10.47
C GLN A 376 -12.88 13.24 9.89
N THR A 377 -13.06 14.36 10.62
CA THR A 377 -12.61 15.69 10.15
C THR A 377 -11.10 15.76 10.02
N LEU A 378 -10.37 15.34 11.07
CA LEU A 378 -8.91 15.36 11.08
C LEU A 378 -8.32 14.47 9.98
N THR A 379 -8.92 13.29 9.78
CA THR A 379 -8.53 12.39 8.69
C THR A 379 -8.76 13.01 7.33
N ALA A 380 -9.91 13.66 7.11
CA ALA A 380 -10.22 14.30 5.83
C ALA A 380 -9.30 15.50 5.54
N MET A 381 -8.85 16.23 6.55
CA MET A 381 -7.85 17.30 6.40
C MET A 381 -6.50 16.72 5.96
N ALA A 382 -6.04 15.64 6.62
CA ALA A 382 -4.80 14.97 6.23
C ALA A 382 -4.87 14.39 4.81
N GLU A 383 -6.00 13.76 4.43
CA GLU A 383 -6.24 13.31 3.07
C GLU A 383 -6.14 14.46 2.06
N ALA A 384 -6.77 15.59 2.36
CA ALA A 384 -6.85 16.73 1.44
C ALA A 384 -5.48 17.37 1.19
N PHE A 385 -4.68 17.57 2.24
CA PHE A 385 -3.29 18.05 2.10
C PHE A 385 -2.47 17.07 1.26
N CYS A 386 -2.47 15.81 1.64
CA CYS A 386 -1.68 14.79 0.96
C CYS A 386 -2.09 14.60 -0.52
N GLU A 387 -3.37 14.72 -0.85
CA GLU A 387 -3.85 14.67 -2.23
C GLU A 387 -3.31 15.81 -3.08
N GLU A 388 -3.30 17.05 -2.57
CA GLU A 388 -2.73 18.21 -3.28
C GLU A 388 -1.23 18.02 -3.54
N ILE A 389 -0.47 17.55 -2.53
CA ILE A 389 0.95 17.27 -2.65
C ILE A 389 1.21 16.17 -3.69
N ALA A 390 0.45 15.06 -3.62
CA ALA A 390 0.57 13.95 -4.56
C ALA A 390 0.21 14.35 -6.00
N ASN A 391 -0.86 15.14 -6.19
CA ASN A 391 -1.29 15.62 -7.50
C ASN A 391 -0.25 16.57 -8.14
N ALA A 392 0.53 17.27 -7.34
CA ALA A 392 1.65 18.08 -7.80
C ALA A 392 2.93 17.26 -8.09
N GLY A 393 2.89 15.92 -7.92
CA GLY A 393 4.01 15.03 -8.20
C GLY A 393 5.03 14.90 -7.05
N TYR A 394 4.68 15.34 -5.85
CA TYR A 394 5.50 15.17 -4.66
C TYR A 394 5.05 13.97 -3.82
N LEU A 395 5.96 13.43 -3.01
CA LEU A 395 5.70 12.34 -2.07
C LEU A 395 5.12 12.90 -0.76
N PRO A 396 3.83 12.72 -0.47
CA PRO A 396 3.26 13.14 0.81
C PRO A 396 3.54 12.13 1.92
N VAL A 397 3.72 12.62 3.14
CA VAL A 397 3.82 11.84 4.38
C VAL A 397 2.98 12.52 5.45
N VAL A 398 2.40 11.74 6.37
CA VAL A 398 1.71 12.27 7.55
C VAL A 398 2.59 12.07 8.78
N TYR A 399 2.78 13.16 9.54
CA TYR A 399 3.46 13.12 10.84
C TYR A 399 2.48 13.40 11.96
N SER A 400 2.65 12.69 13.06
CA SER A 400 2.00 12.95 14.35
C SER A 400 2.61 12.10 15.46
N TYR A 401 2.15 12.32 16.69
CA TYR A 401 2.44 11.43 17.81
C TYR A 401 1.79 10.05 17.64
N ALA A 402 2.44 9.01 18.20
CA ALA A 402 1.89 7.66 18.21
C ALA A 402 0.46 7.60 18.80
N SER A 403 0.21 8.34 19.88
CA SER A 403 -1.11 8.43 20.51
C SER A 403 -2.16 9.12 19.64
N PHE A 404 -1.77 10.12 18.85
CA PHE A 404 -2.66 10.83 17.95
C PHE A 404 -3.06 9.94 16.77
N PHE A 405 -2.12 9.25 16.15
CA PHE A 405 -2.40 8.25 15.11
C PHE A 405 -3.37 7.18 15.59
N ASN A 406 -3.14 6.61 16.78
CA ASN A 406 -3.97 5.54 17.32
C ASN A 406 -5.39 5.99 17.65
N SER A 407 -5.59 7.24 18.06
CA SER A 407 -6.85 7.73 18.65
C SER A 407 -7.65 8.64 17.73
N TYR A 408 -7.00 9.54 17.00
CA TYR A 408 -7.63 10.68 16.34
C TYR A 408 -7.57 10.66 14.82
N LEU A 409 -6.85 9.72 14.20
CA LEU A 409 -6.78 9.55 12.74
C LEU A 409 -7.27 8.16 12.31
N ASP A 410 -8.05 8.10 11.23
CA ASP A 410 -8.42 6.84 10.60
C ASP A 410 -7.28 6.36 9.69
N MET A 411 -6.40 5.54 10.24
CA MET A 411 -5.23 5.04 9.53
C MET A 411 -5.56 4.04 8.42
N THR A 412 -6.79 3.53 8.37
CA THR A 412 -7.27 2.76 7.21
C THR A 412 -7.49 3.69 6.02
N ALA A 413 -8.11 4.84 6.22
CA ALA A 413 -8.30 5.85 5.18
C ALA A 413 -6.96 6.44 4.71
N LEU A 414 -6.02 6.68 5.64
CA LEU A 414 -4.69 7.23 5.36
C LEU A 414 -3.65 6.18 4.92
N SER A 415 -4.04 4.91 4.75
CA SER A 415 -3.11 3.79 4.51
C SER A 415 -2.23 3.94 3.26
N LYS A 416 -2.65 4.75 2.30
CA LYS A 416 -1.88 5.08 1.09
C LYS A 416 -0.74 6.08 1.32
N TYR A 417 -0.66 6.71 2.48
CA TYR A 417 0.39 7.67 2.82
C TYR A 417 1.38 7.08 3.82
N PRO A 418 2.68 7.22 3.59
CA PRO A 418 3.69 6.84 4.56
C PRO A 418 3.52 7.63 5.87
N VAL A 419 3.99 7.06 6.97
CA VAL A 419 3.88 7.63 8.31
C VAL A 419 5.27 7.98 8.84
N TRP A 420 5.38 9.19 9.39
CA TRP A 420 6.46 9.60 10.28
C TRP A 420 5.87 9.74 11.68
N VAL A 421 6.27 8.87 12.59
CA VAL A 421 5.70 8.81 13.94
C VAL A 421 6.65 9.43 14.97
N ALA A 422 6.12 10.28 15.86
CA ALA A 422 6.85 10.74 17.02
C ALA A 422 6.51 9.88 18.25
N HIS A 423 7.52 9.39 18.91
CA HIS A 423 7.42 8.75 20.22
C HIS A 423 8.81 8.68 20.84
N VAL A 424 9.06 9.56 21.78
CA VAL A 424 10.34 9.70 22.46
C VAL A 424 10.41 8.85 23.73
N ASP A 425 11.61 8.70 24.31
CA ASP A 425 11.89 7.97 25.55
C ASP A 425 11.39 6.50 25.53
N THR A 426 11.51 5.84 24.38
CA THR A 426 11.08 4.46 24.19
C THR A 426 12.01 3.74 23.22
N ASP A 427 12.09 2.41 23.33
CA ASP A 427 12.87 1.57 22.41
C ASP A 427 12.19 1.40 21.05
N LYS A 428 10.89 1.67 20.97
CA LYS A 428 10.10 1.61 19.73
C LYS A 428 8.78 2.39 19.88
N PRO A 429 8.24 2.94 18.79
CA PRO A 429 6.93 3.59 18.83
C PRO A 429 5.81 2.67 19.31
N ALA A 430 4.93 3.20 20.19
CA ALA A 430 3.67 2.53 20.57
C ALA A 430 2.57 2.73 19.51
N TYR A 431 2.95 2.94 18.25
CA TYR A 431 2.05 2.99 17.11
C TYR A 431 1.88 1.59 16.54
N SER A 432 0.63 1.14 16.37
CA SER A 432 0.31 -0.22 15.93
C SER A 432 0.39 -0.42 14.41
N GLY A 433 0.47 0.68 13.65
CA GLY A 433 0.56 0.66 12.20
C GLY A 433 1.99 0.59 11.67
N THR A 434 2.14 0.67 10.35
CA THR A 434 3.44 0.76 9.71
C THR A 434 3.91 2.21 9.70
N TYR A 435 5.18 2.43 10.00
CA TYR A 435 5.83 3.72 9.88
C TYR A 435 7.15 3.58 9.12
N PHE A 436 7.58 4.65 8.47
CA PHE A 436 8.80 4.70 7.67
C PHE A 436 9.85 5.64 8.27
N MET A 437 9.38 6.56 9.10
CA MET A 437 10.23 7.45 9.88
C MET A 437 9.76 7.46 11.33
N TRP A 438 10.70 7.68 12.25
CA TRP A 438 10.46 7.75 13.69
C TRP A 438 11.29 8.86 14.31
N GLN A 439 10.62 9.90 14.84
CA GLN A 439 11.23 10.89 15.69
C GLN A 439 11.33 10.32 17.11
N TYR A 440 12.55 10.05 17.53
CA TYR A 440 12.83 9.28 18.74
C TYR A 440 13.39 10.13 19.90
N SER A 441 13.83 11.35 19.62
CA SER A 441 14.36 12.27 20.65
C SER A 441 14.07 13.72 20.27
N TRP A 442 13.87 14.56 21.27
CA TRP A 442 13.81 16.03 21.17
C TRP A 442 15.02 16.73 21.78
N GLU A 443 15.96 15.96 22.31
CA GLU A 443 17.13 16.45 23.09
C GLU A 443 18.44 15.98 22.44
N GLY A 444 18.46 15.89 21.10
CA GLY A 444 19.66 15.54 20.34
C GLY A 444 20.70 16.67 20.42
N SER A 445 21.97 16.29 20.43
CA SER A 445 23.07 17.23 20.37
C SER A 445 23.96 16.92 19.19
N ILE A 446 23.97 17.80 18.19
CA ILE A 446 24.67 17.62 16.92
C ILE A 446 25.65 18.76 16.71
N SER A 447 26.90 18.43 16.37
CA SER A 447 27.90 19.45 16.07
C SER A 447 27.43 20.33 14.89
N GLY A 448 27.41 21.63 15.10
CA GLY A 448 26.94 22.61 14.13
C GLY A 448 25.53 23.14 14.42
N ILE A 449 24.87 22.66 15.48
CA ILE A 449 23.60 23.19 15.97
C ILE A 449 23.80 23.56 17.44
N ASP A 450 23.41 24.77 17.80
CA ASP A 450 23.44 25.23 19.20
C ASP A 450 22.11 24.88 19.87
N GLY A 451 22.18 24.14 21.01
CA GLY A 451 21.00 23.64 21.72
C GLY A 451 20.51 22.28 21.24
N ASP A 452 19.28 21.97 21.62
CA ASP A 452 18.64 20.70 21.32
C ASP A 452 18.11 20.66 19.90
N VAL A 453 18.16 19.48 19.29
CA VAL A 453 17.60 19.21 17.96
C VAL A 453 16.86 17.88 17.97
N ASP A 454 15.77 17.83 17.22
CA ASP A 454 14.97 16.62 17.05
C ASP A 454 15.71 15.60 16.20
N MET A 455 15.68 14.34 16.66
CA MET A 455 16.41 13.24 16.05
C MET A 455 15.47 12.19 15.48
N ASP A 456 15.81 11.73 14.27
CA ASP A 456 14.98 10.84 13.49
C ASP A 456 15.70 9.58 13.04
N HIS A 457 14.95 8.49 12.99
CA HIS A 457 15.29 7.32 12.21
C HIS A 457 14.43 7.26 10.94
N CYS A 458 15.05 6.92 9.81
CA CYS A 458 14.35 6.63 8.57
C CYS A 458 14.74 5.25 8.07
N TYR A 459 13.73 4.40 7.79
CA TYR A 459 13.90 3.00 7.38
C TYR A 459 13.82 2.82 5.87
N VAL A 460 13.65 3.90 5.10
CA VAL A 460 13.53 3.92 3.65
C VAL A 460 14.45 4.98 3.08
N ASP A 461 15.23 4.63 2.07
CA ASP A 461 16.00 5.61 1.30
C ASP A 461 15.05 6.40 0.39
N PHE A 462 14.48 7.48 0.92
CA PHE A 462 13.57 8.35 0.19
C PHE A 462 14.27 9.12 -0.93
N ASP A 463 15.57 9.40 -0.82
CA ASP A 463 16.34 10.02 -1.91
C ASP A 463 16.38 9.09 -3.13
N ALA A 464 16.73 7.84 -2.93
CA ALA A 464 16.69 6.84 -3.99
C ALA A 464 15.25 6.60 -4.50
N TYR A 465 14.26 6.58 -3.61
CA TYR A 465 12.85 6.39 -3.97
C TYR A 465 12.34 7.52 -4.87
N THR A 466 12.47 8.77 -4.46
CA THR A 466 11.97 9.93 -5.23
C THR A 466 12.66 10.05 -6.58
N ARG A 467 13.96 9.79 -6.63
CA ARG A 467 14.74 9.76 -7.87
C ARG A 467 14.24 8.67 -8.83
N LYS A 468 14.06 7.44 -8.32
CA LYS A 468 13.62 6.29 -9.11
C LYS A 468 12.24 6.50 -9.75
N PHE A 469 11.31 7.13 -9.03
CA PHE A 469 9.93 7.31 -9.49
C PHE A 469 9.66 8.70 -10.08
N GLY A 470 10.69 9.54 -10.22
CA GLY A 470 10.56 10.89 -10.78
C GLY A 470 9.63 11.79 -9.96
N LEU A 471 9.60 11.58 -8.65
CA LEU A 471 8.82 12.40 -7.72
C LEU A 471 9.61 13.64 -7.27
N ASN A 472 8.93 14.61 -6.64
CA ASN A 472 9.54 15.80 -6.05
C ASN A 472 10.33 16.65 -7.07
N GLY A 473 9.93 16.63 -8.34
CA GLY A 473 10.62 17.32 -9.42
C GLY A 473 11.94 16.66 -9.84
N ARG A 474 12.27 15.49 -9.32
CA ARG A 474 13.52 14.75 -9.62
C ARG A 474 13.38 13.92 -10.90
N LYS A 475 14.43 13.89 -11.72
CA LYS A 475 14.48 13.16 -13.01
C LYS A 475 15.55 12.08 -12.99
#